data_69b295e644576c7395c44027bd463b24
#
_entry.id   69b295e644576c7395c44027bd463b24
#
_cell.length_a   1.000
_cell.length_b   1.000
_cell.length_c   1.000
_cell.angle_alpha   90.00
_cell.angle_beta   90.00
_cell.angle_gamma   90.00
#
_symmetry.space_group_name_H-M   'P 1'
#
loop_
_entity.id
_entity.type
_entity.pdbx_description
1 polymer ?
#
loop_
_entity_poly.entity_id
_entity_poly.type
_entity_poly.pdbx_seq_one_letter_code
_entity_poly.pdbx_strand_id
1 'polypeptide(L)'
;MTTSATNGLSEIERQRQANIAEQNALLRELQLGQSGNFASSATPKTASSSKSKKKAPPKRVKEEESPAPRRQSSRLQGLSAESEVAKRKAEDHYEAAKEAERAKRIRRTDSFTQNDMFIAGQKLSGDSLIGTDVIVKGVAEPYFRTFGDDDIEKTADKELKALREEMNGLELWDKWDPQRIKITPERVYTMTFHPSEAKPLIFAGDKMGHLGILDASQEKVETKVEDEDEEQDDPDPELTTLKIHTRTISSMMVNPSKPTSLYTASYDSSIRELDLEKTVSVETYGPQSTNIDEAISAIDMAPTDPNVLYWTTLNGGFGSYDIRTSKDTASSWELSQKKIGGFTICPSSPHYFSTASLDRFLRVWDIRKLSRKEPVPVAEHESRLSVSHAAFNAAGQIATSSYDDTLKIYDLGAKGLSSWTKGHTLEDADFRPDTVVRHNCQTGRWVTILRPQWQLNPQSHIQKFCIGNMNRFVDVYSAGGDQLAQLGGDGITAVPAVAVFHRSKNWVAGGFEKPYDMSQWIIIV
;
A
#
# COMPACT_ATOMS: atom_id res chain seq x y z
N MET A 1 -26.84 60.74 9.07
CA MET A 1 -27.72 59.53 9.02
C MET A 1 -27.06 58.53 8.10
N THR A 2 -26.26 57.64 8.65
CA THR A 2 -25.58 56.57 7.92
C THR A 2 -26.00 55.26 8.57
N THR A 3 -26.99 54.61 7.99
CA THR A 3 -27.50 53.31 8.44
C THR A 3 -26.67 52.20 7.85
N SER A 4 -26.13 51.37 8.71
CA SER A 4 -25.30 50.21 8.56
C SER A 4 -25.94 49.12 7.69
N ALA A 5 -25.18 48.65 6.72
CA ALA A 5 -25.50 47.45 5.93
C ALA A 5 -24.97 46.20 6.63
N THR A 6 -25.75 45.61 7.53
CA THR A 6 -25.45 44.33 8.18
C THR A 6 -26.68 43.45 8.32
N ASN A 7 -27.34 43.14 7.19
CA ASN A 7 -28.43 42.17 7.19
C ASN A 7 -28.37 41.33 5.91
N GLY A 8 -27.65 40.19 5.97
CA GLY A 8 -27.57 39.26 4.84
C GLY A 8 -26.70 38.03 5.06
N LEU A 9 -25.99 37.96 6.17
CA LEU A 9 -25.13 36.81 6.43
C LEU A 9 -25.90 35.68 7.13
N SER A 10 -25.76 34.45 6.64
CA SER A 10 -26.35 33.26 7.28
C SER A 10 -25.79 33.07 8.71
N GLU A 11 -26.56 32.39 9.55
CA GLU A 11 -26.16 32.13 10.94
C GLU A 11 -24.82 31.39 11.03
N ILE A 12 -24.54 30.50 10.08
CA ILE A 12 -23.28 29.79 9.92
C ILE A 12 -22.12 30.74 9.57
N GLU A 13 -22.37 31.72 8.76
CA GLU A 13 -21.37 32.72 8.36
C GLU A 13 -21.01 33.69 9.50
N ARG A 14 -21.99 34.04 10.33
CA ARG A 14 -21.76 34.79 11.56
C ARG A 14 -20.94 34.00 12.57
N GLN A 15 -21.23 32.72 12.73
CA GLN A 15 -20.48 31.85 13.63
C GLN A 15 -19.04 31.63 13.15
N ARG A 16 -18.84 31.53 11.84
CA ARG A 16 -17.52 31.45 11.23
C ARG A 16 -16.69 32.72 11.44
N GLN A 17 -17.30 33.88 11.27
CA GLN A 17 -16.64 35.16 11.52
C GLN A 17 -16.30 35.37 13.00
N ALA A 18 -17.17 34.93 13.91
CA ALA A 18 -16.88 34.94 15.35
C ALA A 18 -15.69 34.06 15.70
N ASN A 19 -15.64 32.85 15.18
CA ASN A 19 -14.49 31.94 15.41
C ASN A 19 -13.17 32.48 14.83
N ILE A 20 -13.21 33.15 13.66
CA ILE A 20 -12.04 33.79 13.08
C ILE A 20 -11.58 34.99 13.94
N ALA A 21 -12.52 35.76 14.48
CA ALA A 21 -12.19 36.89 15.37
C ALA A 21 -11.57 36.41 16.68
N GLU A 22 -12.07 35.31 17.24
CA GLU A 22 -11.54 34.70 18.45
C GLU A 22 -10.12 34.13 18.23
N GLN A 23 -9.89 33.42 17.12
CA GLN A 23 -8.56 32.94 16.76
C GLN A 23 -7.56 34.09 16.54
N ASN A 24 -7.99 35.19 15.91
CA ASN A 24 -7.14 36.36 15.73
C ASN A 24 -6.84 37.09 17.04
N ALA A 25 -7.77 37.10 18.00
CA ALA A 25 -7.54 37.63 19.34
C ALA A 25 -6.50 36.79 20.10
N LEU A 26 -6.65 35.45 20.08
CA LEU A 26 -5.68 34.52 20.65
C LEU A 26 -4.27 34.64 20.05
N LEU A 27 -4.18 34.82 18.72
CA LEU A 27 -2.91 35.05 18.03
C LEU A 27 -2.26 36.37 18.44
N ARG A 28 -3.06 37.43 18.68
CA ARG A 28 -2.55 38.71 19.20
C ARG A 28 -2.05 38.60 20.65
N GLU A 29 -2.74 37.81 21.46
CA GLU A 29 -2.34 37.56 22.85
C GLU A 29 -1.04 36.75 22.92
N LEU A 30 -0.87 35.75 22.06
CA LEU A 30 0.37 34.99 21.91
C LEU A 30 1.55 35.84 21.36
N GLN A 31 1.28 36.78 20.46
CA GLN A 31 2.30 37.70 19.96
C GLN A 31 2.73 38.74 20.97
N LEU A 32 1.84 39.16 21.87
CA LEU A 32 2.18 40.08 22.97
C LEU A 32 3.02 39.40 24.06
N GLY A 33 2.99 38.08 24.17
CA GLY A 33 3.85 37.29 25.05
C GLY A 33 5.29 37.13 24.54
N GLN A 34 5.59 37.50 23.31
CA GLN A 34 6.90 37.39 22.67
C GLN A 34 7.57 38.73 22.34
N SER A 35 7.11 39.88 22.89
CA SER A 35 7.74 41.16 22.66
C SER A 35 8.99 41.37 23.53
N GLY A 36 10.06 40.71 23.11
CA GLY A 36 11.44 40.93 23.52
C GLY A 36 12.31 41.03 22.28
N ASN A 37 12.47 42.25 21.77
CA ASN A 37 13.53 42.71 20.86
C ASN A 37 13.87 41.89 19.60
N PHE A 38 13.25 42.22 18.48
CA PHE A 38 13.94 42.24 17.18
C PHE A 38 13.32 43.33 16.29
N ALA A 39 14.08 44.42 16.14
CA ALA A 39 13.78 45.47 15.17
C ALA A 39 14.10 44.99 13.76
N SER A 40 13.14 45.06 12.88
CA SER A 40 13.30 44.88 11.44
C SER A 40 13.87 46.17 10.82
N SER A 41 14.94 46.08 10.02
CA SER A 41 15.30 47.13 9.08
C SER A 41 15.33 46.58 7.66
N ALA A 42 14.48 47.19 6.86
CA ALA A 42 14.43 47.00 5.42
C ALA A 42 15.56 47.80 4.75
N THR A 43 16.10 47.24 3.69
CA THR A 43 17.06 47.86 2.75
C THR A 43 16.39 48.91 1.87
N PRO A 44 17.17 49.94 1.39
CA PRO A 44 17.46 49.95 -0.03
C PRO A 44 18.91 50.29 -0.39
N LYS A 45 19.29 49.91 -1.60
CA LYS A 45 20.55 50.10 -2.31
C LYS A 45 20.87 51.58 -2.58
N THR A 46 22.13 52.00 -2.53
CA THR A 46 22.94 52.49 -3.67
C THR A 46 24.29 53.08 -3.25
N ALA A 47 25.32 52.68 -3.96
CA ALA A 47 26.48 53.36 -4.51
C ALA A 47 27.45 54.20 -3.68
N SER A 48 28.70 53.73 -3.74
CA SER A 48 29.98 54.44 -4.07
C SER A 48 30.70 55.31 -3.03
N SER A 49 31.96 54.89 -2.88
CA SER A 49 33.21 55.66 -2.86
C SER A 49 33.71 56.28 -1.57
N SER A 50 34.95 55.95 -1.38
CA SER A 50 36.11 56.75 -0.97
C SER A 50 36.64 56.65 0.46
N LYS A 51 37.92 56.41 0.45
CA LYS A 51 38.94 56.34 1.51
C LYS A 51 38.99 57.56 2.45
N SER A 52 39.28 57.31 3.72
CA SER A 52 40.34 58.11 4.39
C SER A 52 40.82 57.47 5.69
N LYS A 53 42.14 57.63 5.93
CA LYS A 53 42.94 57.14 7.03
C LYS A 53 42.88 58.07 8.28
N LYS A 54 43.37 57.50 9.41
CA LYS A 54 43.99 58.14 10.62
C LYS A 54 43.07 58.08 11.85
N LYS A 55 43.53 57.80 13.05
CA LYS A 55 44.84 57.84 13.79
C LYS A 55 44.62 57.16 15.16
N ALA A 56 45.59 56.45 15.71
CA ALA A 56 45.75 56.17 17.13
C ALA A 56 46.51 57.34 17.78
N PRO A 57 46.75 57.50 19.07
CA PRO A 57 46.54 56.75 20.32
C PRO A 57 46.07 57.67 21.49
N PRO A 58 46.29 57.48 22.77
CA PRO A 58 47.52 57.08 23.48
C PRO A 58 47.34 56.13 24.69
N LYS A 59 48.46 55.59 25.13
CA LYS A 59 48.67 54.74 26.31
C LYS A 59 48.34 55.44 27.62
N ARG A 60 47.77 54.71 28.59
CA ARG A 60 47.91 55.00 30.04
C ARG A 60 48.22 53.73 30.84
N VAL A 61 49.20 53.84 31.58
CA VAL A 61 49.86 53.27 32.74
C VAL A 61 49.11 52.16 33.49
N LYS A 62 49.91 51.15 33.83
CA LYS A 62 49.59 49.96 34.64
C LYS A 62 49.25 50.34 36.09
N GLU A 63 48.21 49.70 36.61
CA GLU A 63 48.12 49.32 38.01
C GLU A 63 48.01 47.77 38.08
N GLU A 64 48.78 47.20 39.00
CA GLU A 64 48.83 45.76 39.27
C GLU A 64 47.61 45.36 40.05
N GLU A 65 46.74 44.57 39.41
CA GLU A 65 45.70 43.76 40.10
C GLU A 65 45.99 42.27 39.96
N SER A 66 45.77 41.58 41.05
CA SER A 66 45.94 40.14 41.27
C SER A 66 45.37 39.25 40.14
N PRO A 67 45.94 38.07 39.89
CA PRO A 67 45.57 37.23 38.75
C PRO A 67 44.17 36.72 38.91
N ALA A 68 43.27 37.22 38.07
CA ALA A 68 41.95 36.67 37.90
C ALA A 68 42.02 35.16 37.39
N PRO A 69 41.15 34.28 37.86
CA PRO A 69 41.24 32.89 37.49
C PRO A 69 41.10 32.77 35.96
N ARG A 70 42.05 32.03 35.36
CA ARG A 70 42.04 31.70 33.93
C ARG A 70 40.67 31.11 33.56
N ARG A 71 39.95 31.76 32.64
CA ARG A 71 38.77 31.22 31.99
C ARG A 71 39.15 29.87 31.39
N GLN A 72 38.71 28.81 32.02
CA GLN A 72 38.77 27.50 31.42
C GLN A 72 37.74 27.46 30.28
N SER A 73 38.22 27.10 29.08
CA SER A 73 37.37 26.94 27.93
C SER A 73 36.33 25.89 28.24
N SER A 74 35.05 26.19 28.00
CA SER A 74 33.92 25.26 28.16
C SER A 74 34.09 23.95 27.38
N ARG A 75 34.99 23.94 26.37
CA ARG A 75 35.44 22.72 25.68
C ARG A 75 36.21 21.75 26.57
N LEU A 76 36.99 22.25 27.53
CA LEU A 76 37.72 21.41 28.48
C LEU A 76 36.84 20.84 29.59
N GLN A 77 35.65 21.34 29.76
CA GLN A 77 34.62 20.84 30.68
C GLN A 77 33.57 19.92 29.99
N GLY A 78 33.76 19.56 28.71
CA GLY A 78 32.84 18.71 27.97
C GLY A 78 31.52 19.38 27.59
N LEU A 79 31.41 20.70 27.78
CA LEU A 79 30.22 21.47 27.37
C LEU A 79 30.37 21.91 25.92
N SER A 80 29.40 21.60 25.09
CA SER A 80 29.35 22.03 23.68
C SER A 80 29.22 23.56 23.59
N ALA A 81 29.93 24.20 22.64
CA ALA A 81 29.85 25.63 22.43
C ALA A 81 28.43 26.08 22.07
N GLU A 82 27.98 27.24 22.55
CA GLU A 82 26.62 27.77 22.26
C GLU A 82 26.28 27.80 20.77
N SER A 83 27.27 28.07 19.92
CA SER A 83 27.10 28.01 18.45
C SER A 83 26.86 26.60 17.91
N GLU A 84 27.43 25.56 18.53
CA GLU A 84 27.16 24.15 18.16
C GLU A 84 25.80 23.71 18.64
N VAL A 85 25.36 24.12 19.81
CA VAL A 85 24.01 23.86 20.33
C VAL A 85 22.95 24.53 19.45
N ALA A 86 23.20 25.77 19.03
CA ALA A 86 22.31 26.47 18.10
C ALA A 86 22.27 25.80 16.72
N LYS A 87 23.41 25.32 16.23
CA LYS A 87 23.48 24.58 14.96
C LYS A 87 22.73 23.23 15.03
N ARG A 88 22.93 22.47 16.10
CA ARG A 88 22.19 21.21 16.32
C ARG A 88 20.68 21.45 16.41
N LYS A 89 20.26 22.48 17.18
CA LYS A 89 18.83 22.86 17.22
C LYS A 89 18.25 23.25 15.85
N ALA A 90 19.06 23.93 15.02
CA ALA A 90 18.65 24.29 13.67
C ALA A 90 18.57 23.04 12.74
N GLU A 91 19.50 22.11 12.90
CA GLU A 91 19.49 20.81 12.19
C GLU A 91 18.30 19.96 12.63
N ASP A 92 18.03 19.81 13.94
CA ASP A 92 16.88 19.11 14.48
C ASP A 92 15.54 19.73 13.99
N HIS A 93 15.47 21.07 13.94
CA HIS A 93 14.30 21.79 13.42
C HIS A 93 14.12 21.58 11.91
N TYR A 94 15.21 21.53 11.17
CA TYR A 94 15.18 21.24 9.74
C TYR A 94 14.77 19.78 9.46
N GLU A 95 15.30 18.83 10.24
CA GLU A 95 14.90 17.42 10.13
C GLU A 95 13.44 17.20 10.51
N ALA A 96 12.98 17.81 11.60
CA ALA A 96 11.57 17.75 12.01
C ALA A 96 10.63 18.39 10.96
N ALA A 97 11.03 19.51 10.34
CA ALA A 97 10.29 20.13 9.26
C ALA A 97 10.25 19.23 8.01
N LYS A 98 11.34 18.56 7.69
CA LYS A 98 11.46 17.62 6.58
C LYS A 98 10.66 16.34 6.83
N GLU A 99 10.62 15.84 8.06
CA GLU A 99 9.74 14.75 8.48
C GLU A 99 8.26 15.14 8.40
N ALA A 100 7.90 16.32 8.86
CA ALA A 100 6.54 16.84 8.75
C ALA A 100 6.12 17.04 7.29
N GLU A 101 7.03 17.45 6.42
CA GLU A 101 6.79 17.58 4.98
C GLU A 101 6.67 16.20 4.30
N ARG A 102 7.51 15.23 4.70
CA ARG A 102 7.40 13.82 4.29
C ARG A 102 6.07 13.21 4.75
N ALA A 103 5.66 13.45 6.00
CA ALA A 103 4.38 13.00 6.51
C ALA A 103 3.20 13.63 5.75
N LYS A 104 3.31 14.90 5.34
CA LYS A 104 2.32 15.56 4.48
C LYS A 104 2.31 14.98 3.07
N ARG A 105 3.46 14.63 2.50
CA ARG A 105 3.56 13.95 1.19
C ARG A 105 2.97 12.54 1.25
N ILE A 106 3.24 11.79 2.33
CA ILE A 106 2.67 10.45 2.57
C ILE A 106 1.14 10.52 2.67
N ARG A 107 0.58 11.56 3.28
CA ARG A 107 -0.88 11.78 3.33
C ARG A 107 -1.50 12.11 1.95
N ARG A 108 -0.74 12.66 0.99
CA ARG A 108 -1.21 12.95 -0.37
C ARG A 108 -1.15 11.75 -1.31
N THR A 109 -0.51 10.66 -0.90
CA THR A 109 -0.44 9.41 -1.67
C THR A 109 -1.59 8.45 -1.37
N ASP A 110 -2.44 8.74 -0.39
CA ASP A 110 -3.72 8.04 -0.25
C ASP A 110 -4.56 8.33 -1.50
N SER A 111 -5.07 7.28 -2.12
CA SER A 111 -5.81 7.32 -3.37
C SER A 111 -6.75 8.52 -3.45
N PHE A 112 -6.47 9.42 -4.39
CA PHE A 112 -7.40 10.46 -4.79
C PHE A 112 -8.60 9.77 -5.43
N THR A 113 -9.70 9.66 -4.71
CA THR A 113 -10.98 9.37 -5.34
C THR A 113 -11.50 10.65 -5.98
N GLN A 114 -12.17 10.53 -7.11
CA GLN A 114 -12.85 11.68 -7.75
C GLN A 114 -13.77 12.44 -6.78
N ASN A 115 -14.23 11.80 -5.70
CA ASN A 115 -15.01 12.41 -4.65
C ASN A 115 -14.29 13.51 -3.85
N ASP A 116 -12.96 13.59 -3.97
CA ASP A 116 -12.14 14.60 -3.28
C ASP A 116 -11.70 15.75 -4.20
N MET A 117 -12.13 15.74 -5.47
CA MET A 117 -11.81 16.81 -6.42
C MET A 117 -12.87 17.91 -6.38
N PHE A 118 -12.40 19.12 -6.13
CA PHE A 118 -13.20 20.35 -6.24
C PHE A 118 -12.63 21.19 -7.36
N ILE A 119 -13.47 21.59 -8.33
CA ILE A 119 -13.13 22.62 -9.32
C ILE A 119 -14.08 23.79 -9.09
N ALA A 120 -13.53 24.99 -8.95
CA ALA A 120 -14.28 26.21 -8.72
C ALA A 120 -15.26 26.17 -7.52
N GLY A 121 -14.90 25.41 -6.46
CA GLY A 121 -15.72 25.33 -5.24
C GLY A 121 -16.90 24.34 -5.33
N GLN A 122 -17.10 23.68 -6.44
CA GLN A 122 -18.09 22.61 -6.59
C GLN A 122 -17.41 21.24 -6.52
N LYS A 123 -18.00 20.32 -5.77
CA LYS A 123 -17.56 18.93 -5.73
C LYS A 123 -17.81 18.28 -7.08
N LEU A 124 -16.76 17.84 -7.76
CA LEU A 124 -16.91 17.08 -8.98
C LEU A 124 -17.51 15.72 -8.66
N SER A 125 -18.74 15.48 -9.08
CA SER A 125 -19.25 14.12 -9.18
C SER A 125 -18.75 13.50 -10.48
N GLY A 126 -18.47 12.20 -10.46
CA GLY A 126 -18.06 11.47 -11.66
C GLY A 126 -19.03 11.65 -12.83
N ASP A 127 -20.29 11.89 -12.51
CA ASP A 127 -21.39 12.12 -13.44
C ASP A 127 -21.25 13.40 -14.28
N SER A 128 -20.63 14.45 -13.72
CA SER A 128 -20.45 15.73 -14.41
C SER A 128 -19.25 15.78 -15.36
N LEU A 129 -18.29 14.86 -15.18
CA LEU A 129 -17.05 14.81 -15.98
C LEU A 129 -17.13 13.93 -17.22
N ILE A 130 -18.06 12.99 -17.26
CA ILE A 130 -17.98 11.86 -18.19
C ILE A 130 -19.18 11.81 -19.16
N GLY A 131 -20.12 12.72 -19.05
CA GLY A 131 -21.30 12.74 -19.92
C GLY A 131 -22.23 11.52 -19.69
N THR A 132 -23.13 11.26 -20.64
CA THR A 132 -24.21 10.27 -20.53
C THR A 132 -23.78 8.80 -20.50
N ASP A 133 -22.51 8.50 -20.77
CA ASP A 133 -21.92 7.15 -20.60
C ASP A 133 -21.41 6.93 -19.17
N VAL A 134 -22.22 7.26 -18.21
CA VAL A 134 -21.89 7.23 -16.79
C VAL A 134 -21.52 5.82 -16.36
N ILE A 135 -20.32 5.67 -15.79
CA ILE A 135 -20.05 4.53 -14.93
C ILE A 135 -20.99 4.68 -13.74
N VAL A 136 -22.01 3.87 -13.71
CA VAL A 136 -22.84 3.76 -12.51
C VAL A 136 -21.91 3.23 -11.42
N LYS A 137 -21.59 4.07 -10.46
CA LYS A 137 -20.80 3.69 -9.30
C LYS A 137 -21.51 2.52 -8.63
N GLY A 138 -20.85 1.39 -8.53
CA GLY A 138 -21.41 0.24 -7.83
C GLY A 138 -21.73 0.65 -6.40
N VAL A 139 -22.97 0.59 -6.01
CA VAL A 139 -23.39 0.78 -4.63
C VAL A 139 -23.10 -0.52 -3.89
N ALA A 140 -22.39 -0.43 -2.76
CA ALA A 140 -22.15 -1.59 -1.93
C ALA A 140 -23.45 -1.90 -1.16
N GLU A 141 -23.94 -3.11 -1.34
CA GLU A 141 -25.11 -3.64 -0.62
C GLU A 141 -24.63 -4.81 0.25
N PRO A 142 -24.33 -4.56 1.55
CA PRO A 142 -23.82 -5.60 2.43
C PRO A 142 -24.73 -6.82 2.45
N TYR A 143 -24.14 -8.00 2.28
CA TYR A 143 -24.80 -9.32 2.25
C TYR A 143 -25.72 -9.57 1.06
N PHE A 144 -25.83 -8.66 0.09
CA PHE A 144 -26.55 -8.93 -1.14
C PHE A 144 -25.73 -9.86 -2.03
N ARG A 145 -26.19 -11.09 -2.20
CA ARG A 145 -25.58 -12.09 -3.08
C ARG A 145 -25.99 -11.84 -4.51
N THR A 146 -25.03 -11.91 -5.41
CA THR A 146 -25.22 -11.80 -6.87
C THR A 146 -24.97 -13.12 -7.58
N PHE A 147 -24.54 -14.15 -6.87
CA PHE A 147 -24.25 -15.49 -7.38
C PHE A 147 -24.69 -16.53 -6.35
N GLY A 148 -25.32 -17.62 -6.79
CA GLY A 148 -25.82 -18.69 -5.93
C GLY A 148 -26.12 -19.98 -6.67
N ASP A 149 -26.81 -20.89 -5.99
CA ASP A 149 -27.12 -22.24 -6.48
C ASP A 149 -27.92 -22.24 -7.80
N ASP A 150 -28.83 -21.28 -7.98
CA ASP A 150 -29.57 -21.11 -9.22
C ASP A 150 -28.67 -20.91 -10.45
N ASP A 151 -27.54 -20.22 -10.28
CA ASP A 151 -26.57 -19.97 -11.35
C ASP A 151 -25.76 -21.22 -11.67
N ILE A 152 -25.52 -22.05 -10.65
CA ILE A 152 -24.87 -23.35 -10.81
C ILE A 152 -25.77 -24.31 -11.56
N GLU A 153 -27.05 -24.39 -11.18
CA GLU A 153 -28.03 -25.25 -11.85
C GLU A 153 -28.24 -24.91 -13.32
N LYS A 154 -28.24 -23.63 -13.67
CA LYS A 154 -28.39 -23.13 -15.05
C LYS A 154 -27.15 -23.35 -15.92
N THR A 155 -26.03 -23.77 -15.33
CA THR A 155 -24.78 -23.97 -16.06
C THR A 155 -24.85 -25.18 -16.98
N ALA A 156 -24.73 -24.97 -18.29
CA ALA A 156 -24.80 -26.04 -19.29
C ALA A 156 -23.48 -26.82 -19.43
N ASP A 157 -22.37 -26.17 -19.25
CA ASP A 157 -21.03 -26.78 -19.29
C ASP A 157 -20.81 -27.63 -18.03
N LYS A 158 -20.58 -28.92 -18.23
CA LYS A 158 -20.41 -29.88 -17.13
C LYS A 158 -19.17 -29.65 -16.31
N GLU A 159 -18.11 -29.22 -16.94
CA GLU A 159 -16.84 -28.99 -16.28
C GLU A 159 -16.87 -27.71 -15.44
N LEU A 160 -17.39 -26.62 -16.02
CA LEU A 160 -17.65 -25.38 -15.31
C LEU A 160 -18.64 -25.60 -14.16
N LYS A 161 -19.68 -26.44 -14.36
CA LYS A 161 -20.65 -26.76 -13.32
C LYS A 161 -20.00 -27.50 -12.15
N ALA A 162 -19.18 -28.52 -12.43
CA ALA A 162 -18.47 -29.26 -11.39
C ALA A 162 -17.52 -28.33 -10.59
N LEU A 163 -16.82 -27.41 -11.28
CA LEU A 163 -15.95 -26.45 -10.62
C LEU A 163 -16.74 -25.43 -9.78
N ARG A 164 -17.92 -25.01 -10.22
CA ARG A 164 -18.83 -24.15 -9.45
C ARG A 164 -19.34 -24.86 -8.20
N GLU A 165 -19.75 -26.13 -8.33
CA GLU A 165 -20.15 -26.96 -7.19
C GLU A 165 -19.01 -27.10 -6.18
N GLU A 166 -17.79 -27.36 -6.65
CA GLU A 166 -16.59 -27.47 -5.80
C GLU A 166 -16.30 -26.15 -5.08
N MET A 167 -16.29 -25.01 -5.80
CA MET A 167 -15.94 -23.72 -5.22
C MET A 167 -17.04 -23.15 -4.31
N ASN A 168 -18.30 -23.36 -4.63
CA ASN A 168 -19.43 -22.92 -3.82
C ASN A 168 -19.64 -23.80 -2.58
N GLY A 169 -19.12 -25.03 -2.61
CA GLY A 169 -19.12 -25.96 -1.48
C GLY A 169 -18.02 -25.68 -0.43
N LEU A 170 -17.21 -24.65 -0.61
CA LEU A 170 -16.23 -24.24 0.40
C LEU A 170 -16.95 -23.63 1.59
N GLU A 171 -16.63 -24.11 2.78
CA GLU A 171 -17.24 -23.69 4.03
C GLU A 171 -16.37 -22.70 4.79
N LEU A 172 -17.01 -21.80 5.54
CA LEU A 172 -16.30 -20.87 6.41
C LEU A 172 -15.66 -21.66 7.57
N TRP A 173 -14.40 -21.36 7.85
CA TRP A 173 -13.72 -21.92 9.01
C TRP A 173 -14.37 -21.42 10.31
N ASP A 174 -15.06 -22.32 10.98
CA ASP A 174 -15.98 -22.04 12.10
C ASP A 174 -15.41 -22.37 13.48
N LYS A 175 -14.14 -22.85 13.55
CA LYS A 175 -13.51 -23.20 14.82
C LYS A 175 -13.49 -22.04 15.81
N TRP A 176 -13.35 -20.84 15.34
CA TRP A 176 -13.46 -19.59 16.12
C TRP A 176 -14.35 -18.58 15.38
N ASP A 177 -15.06 -17.76 16.14
CA ASP A 177 -15.77 -16.62 15.56
C ASP A 177 -14.78 -15.75 14.77
N PRO A 178 -15.04 -15.49 13.48
CA PRO A 178 -14.19 -14.61 12.66
C PRO A 178 -13.92 -13.25 13.33
N GLN A 179 -14.81 -12.78 14.20
CA GLN A 179 -14.66 -11.52 14.92
C GLN A 179 -13.65 -11.57 16.08
N ARG A 180 -13.23 -12.75 16.51
CA ARG A 180 -12.22 -12.95 17.57
C ARG A 180 -10.81 -13.14 17.01
N ILE A 181 -10.65 -13.41 15.71
CA ILE A 181 -9.36 -13.68 15.11
C ILE A 181 -8.70 -12.37 14.72
N LYS A 182 -7.81 -11.86 15.55
CA LYS A 182 -7.05 -10.62 15.30
C LYS A 182 -5.58 -10.93 14.99
N ILE A 183 -5.28 -11.32 13.77
CA ILE A 183 -3.93 -11.75 13.38
C ILE A 183 -2.91 -10.59 13.36
N THR A 184 -3.35 -9.34 13.11
CA THR A 184 -2.52 -8.14 13.18
C THR A 184 -3.22 -7.05 13.97
N PRO A 185 -2.48 -6.17 14.68
CA PRO A 185 -3.05 -5.05 15.44
C PRO A 185 -3.81 -4.04 14.59
N GLU A 186 -3.38 -3.86 13.34
CA GLU A 186 -3.87 -2.82 12.43
C GLU A 186 -4.37 -3.43 11.12
N ARG A 187 -4.94 -2.59 10.26
CA ARG A 187 -5.49 -2.99 8.96
C ARG A 187 -4.53 -3.81 8.12
N VAL A 188 -5.00 -4.96 7.66
CA VAL A 188 -4.29 -5.83 6.74
C VAL A 188 -4.17 -5.19 5.36
N TYR A 189 -2.98 -5.25 4.82
CA TYR A 189 -2.65 -4.71 3.49
C TYR A 189 -2.28 -5.78 2.49
N THR A 190 -1.75 -6.90 2.97
CA THR A 190 -1.32 -8.03 2.15
C THR A 190 -1.37 -9.33 2.94
N MET A 191 -1.59 -10.42 2.24
CA MET A 191 -1.62 -11.77 2.78
C MET A 191 -0.95 -12.74 1.83
N THR A 192 -0.51 -13.87 2.37
CA THR A 192 -0.08 -15.02 1.59
C THR A 192 -0.20 -16.30 2.41
N PHE A 193 -0.46 -17.41 1.75
CA PHE A 193 -0.31 -18.73 2.36
C PHE A 193 1.13 -19.22 2.31
N HIS A 194 1.52 -19.98 3.28
CA HIS A 194 2.67 -20.87 3.15
C HIS A 194 2.33 -21.99 2.14
N PRO A 195 3.26 -22.39 1.26
CA PRO A 195 2.99 -23.39 0.23
C PRO A 195 2.78 -24.83 0.74
N SER A 196 2.87 -25.06 2.05
CA SER A 196 2.67 -26.38 2.66
C SER A 196 1.22 -26.85 2.48
N GLU A 197 1.04 -28.05 1.95
CA GLU A 197 -0.27 -28.70 1.83
C GLU A 197 -0.70 -29.42 3.12
N ALA A 198 0.22 -29.55 4.10
CA ALA A 198 -0.03 -30.25 5.36
C ALA A 198 -0.93 -29.47 6.30
N LYS A 199 -0.84 -28.12 6.25
CA LYS A 199 -1.64 -27.23 7.09
C LYS A 199 -1.78 -25.84 6.46
N PRO A 200 -2.94 -25.18 6.66
CA PRO A 200 -3.17 -23.81 6.20
C PRO A 200 -2.46 -22.82 7.13
N LEU A 201 -1.21 -22.50 6.83
CA LEU A 201 -0.43 -21.49 7.52
C LEU A 201 -0.52 -20.16 6.75
N ILE A 202 -0.99 -19.12 7.41
CA ILE A 202 -1.30 -17.81 6.81
C ILE A 202 -0.41 -16.74 7.40
N PHE A 203 0.14 -15.92 6.52
CA PHE A 203 0.88 -14.71 6.85
C PHE A 203 0.11 -13.47 6.45
N ALA A 204 0.19 -12.45 7.28
CA ALA A 204 -0.47 -11.18 7.04
C ALA A 204 0.39 -9.98 7.41
N GLY A 205 0.40 -9.00 6.56
CA GLY A 205 1.08 -7.73 6.78
C GLY A 205 0.10 -6.59 6.95
N ASP A 206 0.35 -5.76 7.96
CA ASP A 206 -0.53 -4.65 8.28
C ASP A 206 0.01 -3.28 7.84
N LYS A 207 -0.81 -2.27 8.05
CA LYS A 207 -0.53 -0.86 7.76
C LYS A 207 0.65 -0.28 8.55
N MET A 208 0.97 -0.83 9.71
CA MET A 208 1.98 -0.31 10.63
C MET A 208 3.27 -1.15 10.64
N GLY A 209 3.35 -2.16 9.77
CA GLY A 209 4.55 -2.99 9.62
C GLY A 209 4.61 -4.20 10.53
N HIS A 210 3.48 -4.64 11.09
CA HIS A 210 3.40 -5.90 11.79
C HIS A 210 3.13 -7.04 10.81
N LEU A 211 3.77 -8.15 11.04
CA LEU A 211 3.52 -9.44 10.40
C LEU A 211 2.79 -10.34 11.39
N GLY A 212 1.61 -10.77 11.05
CA GLY A 212 0.86 -11.79 11.79
C GLY A 212 1.00 -13.15 11.14
N ILE A 213 0.99 -14.20 11.95
CA ILE A 213 1.08 -15.60 11.53
C ILE A 213 -0.03 -16.37 12.22
N LEU A 214 -0.85 -17.07 11.44
CA LEU A 214 -1.92 -17.94 11.91
C LEU A 214 -1.74 -19.34 11.33
N ASP A 215 -1.75 -20.33 12.20
CA ASP A 215 -1.93 -21.74 11.85
C ASP A 215 -3.41 -22.10 11.98
N ALA A 216 -4.11 -22.27 10.86
CA ALA A 216 -5.52 -22.58 10.90
C ALA A 216 -5.82 -24.08 11.10
N SER A 217 -4.80 -24.93 11.22
CA SER A 217 -4.98 -26.34 11.58
C SER A 217 -5.14 -26.58 13.09
N GLN A 218 -4.90 -25.55 13.92
CA GLN A 218 -4.99 -25.68 15.38
C GLN A 218 -6.39 -26.08 15.83
N GLU A 219 -6.45 -26.89 16.88
CA GLU A 219 -7.68 -27.36 17.48
C GLU A 219 -7.98 -26.56 18.76
N LYS A 220 -9.28 -26.34 19.06
CA LYS A 220 -9.66 -25.80 20.35
C LYS A 220 -9.24 -26.77 21.47
N VAL A 221 -8.57 -26.25 22.47
CA VAL A 221 -8.30 -27.01 23.68
C VAL A 221 -9.57 -26.96 24.53
N GLU A 222 -10.30 -28.07 24.62
CA GLU A 222 -11.41 -28.18 25.55
C GLU A 222 -10.87 -28.15 26.99
N THR A 223 -11.01 -27.01 27.64
CA THR A 223 -10.77 -26.90 29.09
C THR A 223 -11.96 -27.55 29.79
N LYS A 224 -11.70 -28.68 30.48
CA LYS A 224 -12.72 -29.28 31.35
C LYS A 224 -12.95 -28.35 32.53
N VAL A 225 -14.12 -27.72 32.58
CA VAL A 225 -14.55 -26.93 33.71
C VAL A 225 -15.09 -27.89 34.76
N GLU A 226 -14.59 -27.82 35.99
CA GLU A 226 -15.12 -28.58 37.13
C GLU A 226 -16.32 -27.87 37.77
N ASP A 227 -16.57 -26.58 37.45
CA ASP A 227 -17.68 -25.79 37.96
C ASP A 227 -18.64 -25.34 36.84
N GLU A 228 -19.91 -25.75 36.91
CA GLU A 228 -20.96 -25.50 35.89
C GLU A 228 -21.46 -24.04 35.85
N ASP A 229 -21.02 -23.18 36.77
CA ASP A 229 -21.54 -21.81 36.93
C ASP A 229 -20.65 -20.69 36.36
N GLU A 230 -19.46 -21.00 35.80
CA GLU A 230 -18.62 -20.00 35.12
C GLU A 230 -18.79 -20.06 33.61
N GLU A 231 -19.37 -19.02 33.00
CA GLU A 231 -19.31 -18.78 31.58
C GLU A 231 -17.84 -18.63 31.17
N GLN A 232 -17.23 -19.73 30.74
CA GLN A 232 -15.85 -19.71 30.30
C GLN A 232 -15.80 -19.16 28.89
N ASP A 233 -15.13 -18.03 28.70
CA ASP A 233 -14.78 -17.54 27.38
C ASP A 233 -13.90 -18.58 26.67
N ASP A 234 -14.34 -19.04 25.52
CA ASP A 234 -13.54 -19.90 24.63
C ASP A 234 -12.14 -19.28 24.43
N PRO A 235 -11.05 -20.04 24.54
CA PRO A 235 -9.72 -19.50 24.33
C PRO A 235 -9.57 -18.99 22.90
N ASP A 236 -8.93 -17.83 22.73
CA ASP A 236 -8.61 -17.29 21.42
C ASP A 236 -7.58 -18.19 20.69
N PRO A 237 -7.55 -18.18 19.35
CA PRO A 237 -6.54 -18.92 18.60
C PRO A 237 -5.14 -18.42 18.92
N GLU A 238 -4.15 -19.31 18.89
CA GLU A 238 -2.76 -18.92 19.02
C GLU A 238 -2.30 -18.13 17.80
N LEU A 239 -1.89 -16.89 18.01
CA LEU A 239 -1.43 -15.96 17.00
C LEU A 239 -0.02 -15.47 17.31
N THR A 240 0.83 -15.43 16.29
CA THR A 240 2.15 -14.83 16.42
C THR A 240 2.18 -13.49 15.66
N THR A 241 2.58 -12.43 16.34
CA THR A 241 2.71 -11.10 15.72
C THR A 241 4.12 -10.57 15.92
N LEU A 242 4.76 -10.15 14.82
CA LEU A 242 6.13 -9.63 14.79
C LEU A 242 6.13 -8.23 14.17
N LYS A 243 6.79 -7.27 14.79
CA LYS A 243 7.03 -5.95 14.19
C LYS A 243 8.32 -5.96 13.39
N ILE A 244 8.23 -6.18 12.08
CA ILE A 244 9.40 -6.34 11.20
C ILE A 244 9.68 -5.11 10.34
N HIS A 245 8.70 -4.24 10.13
CA HIS A 245 8.82 -3.00 9.36
C HIS A 245 8.35 -1.79 10.16
N THR A 246 8.71 -0.60 9.71
CA THR A 246 8.30 0.66 10.34
C THR A 246 7.06 1.28 9.71
N ARG A 247 6.71 0.84 8.49
CA ARG A 247 5.54 1.29 7.71
C ARG A 247 4.80 0.08 7.15
N THR A 248 3.74 0.35 6.38
CA THR A 248 2.88 -0.65 5.74
C THR A 248 3.67 -1.74 5.03
N ILE A 249 3.39 -2.99 5.36
CA ILE A 249 3.82 -4.14 4.55
C ILE A 249 2.92 -4.18 3.32
N SER A 250 3.49 -3.85 2.17
CA SER A 250 2.75 -3.68 0.91
C SER A 250 2.56 -4.97 0.13
N SER A 251 3.52 -5.87 0.26
CA SER A 251 3.55 -7.15 -0.44
C SER A 251 4.39 -8.16 0.32
N MET A 252 4.06 -9.44 0.17
CA MET A 252 4.84 -10.53 0.73
C MET A 252 4.74 -11.77 -0.16
N MET A 253 5.77 -12.59 -0.11
CA MET A 253 5.80 -13.87 -0.80
C MET A 253 6.74 -14.86 -0.12
N VAL A 254 6.42 -16.13 -0.21
CA VAL A 254 7.33 -17.21 0.20
C VAL A 254 8.23 -17.54 -0.99
N ASN A 255 9.54 -17.70 -0.73
CA ASN A 255 10.49 -18.03 -1.80
C ASN A 255 10.09 -19.35 -2.48
N PRO A 256 9.97 -19.38 -3.81
CA PRO A 256 9.54 -20.57 -4.55
C PRO A 256 10.40 -21.81 -4.35
N SER A 257 11.71 -21.65 -4.08
CA SER A 257 12.66 -22.75 -3.89
C SER A 257 13.03 -23.02 -2.44
N LYS A 258 12.76 -22.05 -1.53
CA LYS A 258 13.08 -22.15 -0.10
C LYS A 258 11.85 -21.79 0.74
N PRO A 259 10.93 -22.74 0.98
CA PRO A 259 9.68 -22.45 1.70
C PRO A 259 9.87 -21.88 3.11
N THR A 260 11.04 -22.05 3.72
CA THR A 260 11.38 -21.47 5.03
C THR A 260 11.72 -19.98 4.98
N SER A 261 11.76 -19.36 3.81
CA SER A 261 12.06 -17.94 3.65
C SER A 261 10.83 -17.17 3.16
N LEU A 262 10.35 -16.24 4.00
CA LEU A 262 9.30 -15.29 3.67
C LEU A 262 9.91 -13.92 3.36
N TYR A 263 9.68 -13.40 2.16
CA TYR A 263 10.05 -12.04 1.78
C TYR A 263 8.90 -11.08 2.02
N THR A 264 9.21 -9.93 2.60
CA THR A 264 8.25 -8.86 2.88
C THR A 264 8.79 -7.54 2.37
N ALA A 265 7.94 -6.76 1.70
CA ALA A 265 8.26 -5.42 1.22
C ALA A 265 7.41 -4.38 1.93
N SER A 266 7.95 -3.20 2.11
CA SER A 266 7.27 -2.14 2.86
C SER A 266 7.41 -0.76 2.22
N TYR A 267 6.49 0.11 2.59
CA TYR A 267 6.59 1.53 2.29
C TYR A 267 7.74 2.25 3.04
N ASP A 268 8.45 1.54 3.92
CA ASP A 268 9.69 2.03 4.54
C ASP A 268 10.93 1.91 3.63
N SER A 269 10.72 1.54 2.36
CA SER A 269 11.74 1.37 1.32
C SER A 269 12.62 0.14 1.49
N SER A 270 12.27 -0.78 2.36
CA SER A 270 13.04 -2.00 2.60
C SER A 270 12.30 -3.27 2.14
N ILE A 271 13.10 -4.27 1.76
CA ILE A 271 12.66 -5.66 1.58
C ILE A 271 13.42 -6.50 2.58
N ARG A 272 12.71 -7.32 3.34
CA ARG A 272 13.27 -8.17 4.39
C ARG A 272 12.96 -9.63 4.10
N GLU A 273 13.91 -10.50 4.41
CA GLU A 273 13.75 -11.94 4.46
C GLU A 273 13.55 -12.36 5.92
N LEU A 274 12.46 -13.03 6.20
CA LEU A 274 12.23 -13.72 7.46
C LEU A 274 12.52 -15.20 7.27
N ASP A 275 13.55 -15.70 7.96
CA ASP A 275 13.84 -17.12 8.08
C ASP A 275 12.89 -17.71 9.13
N LEU A 276 11.94 -18.54 8.68
CA LEU A 276 10.89 -19.12 9.52
C LEU A 276 11.42 -20.16 10.52
N GLU A 277 12.55 -20.80 10.23
CA GLU A 277 13.18 -21.77 11.14
C GLU A 277 13.92 -21.06 12.27
N LYS A 278 14.66 -19.99 11.93
CA LYS A 278 15.47 -19.25 12.89
C LYS A 278 14.70 -18.10 13.54
N THR A 279 13.53 -17.75 13.00
CA THR A 279 12.73 -16.58 13.41
C THR A 279 13.52 -15.26 13.37
N VAL A 280 14.42 -15.12 12.40
CA VAL A 280 15.26 -13.93 12.21
C VAL A 280 14.87 -13.21 10.95
N SER A 281 14.60 -11.90 11.05
CA SER A 281 14.32 -11.03 9.91
C SER A 281 15.57 -10.22 9.55
N VAL A 282 16.04 -10.36 8.30
CA VAL A 282 17.21 -9.67 7.78
C VAL A 282 16.78 -8.76 6.61
N GLU A 283 17.35 -7.56 6.55
CA GLU A 283 17.14 -6.67 5.42
C GLU A 283 17.92 -7.18 4.20
N THR A 284 17.20 -7.64 3.19
CA THR A 284 17.76 -8.12 1.92
C THR A 284 18.04 -6.98 0.97
N TYR A 285 17.15 -5.99 0.88
CA TYR A 285 17.31 -4.80 0.05
C TYR A 285 16.80 -3.56 0.79
N GLY A 286 17.47 -2.46 0.57
CA GLY A 286 17.10 -1.13 1.02
C GLY A 286 18.01 -0.09 0.35
N PRO A 287 17.57 1.16 0.22
CA PRO A 287 18.39 2.22 -0.37
C PRO A 287 19.64 2.47 0.46
N GLN A 288 20.75 2.81 -0.18
CA GLN A 288 22.04 3.09 0.48
C GLN A 288 21.97 4.26 1.47
N SER A 289 21.07 5.19 1.25
CA SER A 289 20.84 6.33 2.12
C SER A 289 19.45 6.29 2.72
N THR A 290 19.35 6.44 4.02
CA THR A 290 18.08 6.57 4.75
C THR A 290 17.25 7.80 4.33
N ASN A 291 17.86 8.74 3.58
CA ASN A 291 17.18 9.90 3.03
C ASN A 291 16.40 9.61 1.74
N ILE A 292 16.59 8.43 1.14
CA ILE A 292 15.86 8.00 -0.05
C ILE A 292 14.57 7.34 0.41
N ASP A 293 13.44 7.94 0.05
CA ASP A 293 12.09 7.43 0.36
C ASP A 293 11.45 6.87 -0.92
N GLU A 294 11.74 5.61 -1.21
CA GLU A 294 11.20 4.85 -2.35
C GLU A 294 10.27 3.76 -1.84
N ALA A 295 9.06 4.12 -1.49
CA ALA A 295 8.06 3.17 -0.98
C ALA A 295 7.83 2.02 -1.96
N ILE A 296 8.16 0.80 -1.54
CA ILE A 296 8.02 -0.41 -2.37
C ILE A 296 6.56 -0.84 -2.38
N SER A 297 5.96 -0.95 -3.56
CA SER A 297 4.53 -1.26 -3.72
C SER A 297 4.24 -2.75 -3.86
N ALA A 298 5.14 -3.49 -4.49
CA ALA A 298 5.02 -4.94 -4.65
C ALA A 298 6.38 -5.59 -4.88
N ILE A 299 6.48 -6.89 -4.57
CA ILE A 299 7.63 -7.75 -4.85
C ILE A 299 7.18 -9.01 -5.57
N ASP A 300 8.07 -9.57 -6.38
CA ASP A 300 7.86 -10.87 -7.02
C ASP A 300 9.19 -11.56 -7.34
N MET A 301 9.17 -12.88 -7.49
CA MET A 301 10.29 -13.73 -7.92
C MET A 301 9.80 -14.73 -8.96
N ALA A 302 10.57 -14.90 -10.02
CA ALA A 302 10.26 -15.92 -10.99
C ALA A 302 10.47 -17.32 -10.40
N PRO A 303 9.54 -18.26 -10.57
CA PRO A 303 9.72 -19.64 -10.10
C PRO A 303 10.96 -20.33 -10.70
N THR A 304 11.35 -19.92 -11.89
CA THR A 304 12.51 -20.47 -12.62
C THR A 304 13.84 -19.87 -12.16
N ASP A 305 13.82 -18.68 -11.55
CA ASP A 305 15.01 -18.04 -10.96
C ASP A 305 14.63 -17.36 -9.64
N PRO A 306 14.46 -18.14 -8.57
CA PRO A 306 14.01 -17.65 -7.26
C PRO A 306 15.09 -16.88 -6.50
N ASN A 307 16.26 -16.64 -7.11
CA ASN A 307 17.30 -15.82 -6.53
C ASN A 307 17.25 -14.36 -7.03
N VAL A 308 16.46 -14.07 -8.05
CA VAL A 308 16.27 -12.70 -8.52
C VAL A 308 14.99 -12.13 -7.95
N LEU A 309 15.14 -11.12 -7.11
CA LEU A 309 14.08 -10.35 -6.52
C LEU A 309 13.73 -9.17 -7.43
N TYR A 310 12.47 -9.00 -7.73
CA TYR A 310 11.94 -7.88 -8.48
C TYR A 310 10.99 -7.08 -7.60
N TRP A 311 10.94 -5.76 -7.80
CA TRP A 311 10.01 -4.90 -7.06
C TRP A 311 9.55 -3.71 -7.90
N THR A 312 8.44 -3.13 -7.48
CA THR A 312 7.96 -1.84 -7.98
C THR A 312 7.84 -0.84 -6.83
N THR A 313 7.83 0.45 -7.19
CA THR A 313 7.74 1.54 -6.22
C THR A 313 6.52 2.42 -6.46
N LEU A 314 6.09 3.11 -5.43
CA LEU A 314 5.03 4.12 -5.54
C LEU A 314 5.46 5.36 -6.34
N ASN A 315 6.73 5.47 -6.71
CA ASN A 315 7.25 6.55 -7.56
C ASN A 315 7.28 6.15 -9.05
N GLY A 316 6.76 4.96 -9.40
CA GLY A 316 6.74 4.47 -10.78
C GLY A 316 8.00 3.70 -11.20
N GLY A 317 8.86 3.40 -10.25
CA GLY A 317 10.08 2.62 -10.47
C GLY A 317 9.82 1.11 -10.49
N PHE A 318 10.71 0.42 -11.17
CA PHE A 318 10.86 -1.05 -11.17
C PHE A 318 12.32 -1.38 -10.89
N GLY A 319 12.57 -2.38 -10.06
CA GLY A 319 13.91 -2.80 -9.71
C GLY A 319 14.12 -4.30 -9.82
N SER A 320 15.38 -4.71 -9.98
CA SER A 320 15.79 -6.11 -9.89
C SER A 320 17.10 -6.26 -9.14
N TYR A 321 17.23 -7.35 -8.38
CA TYR A 321 18.39 -7.64 -7.54
C TYR A 321 18.58 -9.15 -7.40
N ASP A 322 19.79 -9.63 -7.69
CA ASP A 322 20.18 -11.02 -7.40
C ASP A 322 20.65 -11.09 -5.94
N ILE A 323 19.89 -11.77 -5.08
CA ILE A 323 20.14 -11.87 -3.64
C ILE A 323 21.48 -12.52 -3.28
N ARG A 324 22.13 -13.18 -4.24
CA ARG A 324 23.47 -13.80 -4.08
C ARG A 324 24.61 -12.80 -4.23
N THR A 325 24.32 -11.61 -4.75
CA THR A 325 25.33 -10.57 -5.05
C THR A 325 25.30 -9.45 -4.01
N SER A 326 26.17 -8.46 -4.17
CA SER A 326 26.12 -7.25 -3.34
C SER A 326 24.90 -6.40 -3.68
N LYS A 327 24.29 -5.77 -2.68
CA LYS A 327 23.15 -4.83 -2.84
C LYS A 327 23.42 -3.71 -3.88
N ASP A 328 24.67 -3.34 -4.06
CA ASP A 328 25.10 -2.29 -5.02
C ASP A 328 24.90 -2.71 -6.49
N THR A 329 24.68 -3.99 -6.75
CA THR A 329 24.42 -4.51 -8.10
C THR A 329 22.96 -4.40 -8.53
N ALA A 330 22.08 -3.95 -7.63
CA ALA A 330 20.67 -3.75 -7.92
C ALA A 330 20.49 -2.79 -9.12
N SER A 331 19.61 -3.16 -10.02
CA SER A 331 19.25 -2.34 -11.18
C SER A 331 17.86 -1.75 -10.99
N SER A 332 17.68 -0.51 -11.46
CA SER A 332 16.38 0.17 -11.40
C SER A 332 16.06 0.91 -12.69
N TRP A 333 14.78 1.00 -13.00
CA TRP A 333 14.20 1.66 -14.15
C TRP A 333 12.99 2.48 -13.71
N GLU A 334 12.76 3.62 -14.34
CA GLU A 334 11.53 4.39 -14.20
C GLU A 334 10.58 3.98 -15.32
N LEU A 335 9.49 3.28 -14.99
CA LEU A 335 8.51 2.76 -15.96
C LEU A 335 7.29 3.65 -16.10
N SER A 336 6.98 4.45 -15.10
CA SER A 336 5.83 5.35 -15.07
C SER A 336 6.13 6.59 -14.23
N GLN A 337 5.56 7.73 -14.62
CA GLN A 337 5.59 8.95 -13.80
C GLN A 337 4.53 8.95 -12.69
N LYS A 338 3.70 7.92 -12.66
CA LYS A 338 2.65 7.73 -11.64
C LYS A 338 2.91 6.44 -10.86
N LYS A 339 2.23 6.32 -9.73
CA LYS A 339 2.33 5.14 -8.88
C LYS A 339 2.04 3.85 -9.65
N ILE A 340 2.89 2.87 -9.47
CA ILE A 340 2.59 1.48 -9.82
C ILE A 340 1.97 0.83 -8.59
N GLY A 341 0.69 0.44 -8.69
CA GLY A 341 -0.09 -0.17 -7.60
C GLY A 341 0.22 -1.64 -7.38
N GLY A 342 0.66 -2.31 -8.42
CA GLY A 342 1.04 -3.72 -8.38
C GLY A 342 1.67 -4.18 -9.69
N PHE A 343 2.41 -5.27 -9.60
CA PHE A 343 3.00 -5.95 -10.76
C PHE A 343 3.08 -7.44 -10.47
N THR A 344 3.24 -8.23 -11.51
CA THR A 344 3.59 -9.65 -11.40
C THR A 344 4.45 -10.07 -12.58
N ILE A 345 5.35 -11.01 -12.33
CA ILE A 345 6.14 -11.69 -13.35
C ILE A 345 5.29 -12.84 -13.91
N CYS A 346 5.32 -13.04 -15.21
CA CYS A 346 4.66 -14.18 -15.83
C CYS A 346 5.36 -15.49 -15.41
N PRO A 347 4.67 -16.41 -14.68
CA PRO A 347 5.32 -17.61 -14.17
C PRO A 347 5.84 -18.56 -15.27
N SER A 348 5.13 -18.64 -16.40
CA SER A 348 5.51 -19.50 -17.53
C SER A 348 6.54 -18.87 -18.47
N SER A 349 6.65 -17.54 -18.45
CA SER A 349 7.55 -16.78 -19.33
C SER A 349 8.16 -15.62 -18.53
N PRO A 350 9.12 -15.86 -17.64
CA PRO A 350 9.59 -14.91 -16.62
C PRO A 350 10.39 -13.73 -17.19
N HIS A 351 10.53 -13.66 -18.48
CA HIS A 351 11.05 -12.48 -19.17
C HIS A 351 10.01 -11.37 -19.30
N TYR A 352 8.73 -11.70 -19.12
CA TYR A 352 7.63 -10.76 -19.23
C TYR A 352 7.01 -10.50 -17.86
N PHE A 353 6.62 -9.26 -17.63
CA PHE A 353 5.90 -8.85 -16.43
C PHE A 353 4.86 -7.78 -16.77
N SER A 354 3.84 -7.70 -15.94
CA SER A 354 2.78 -6.70 -16.06
C SER A 354 2.91 -5.64 -14.97
N THR A 355 2.53 -4.40 -15.29
CA THR A 355 2.39 -3.32 -14.31
C THR A 355 1.04 -2.64 -14.43
N ALA A 356 0.43 -2.37 -13.28
CA ALA A 356 -0.79 -1.58 -13.15
C ALA A 356 -0.45 -0.21 -12.56
N SER A 357 -0.84 0.87 -13.21
CA SER A 357 -0.47 2.21 -12.79
C SER A 357 -1.65 3.17 -12.65
N LEU A 358 -1.49 4.17 -11.80
CA LEU A 358 -2.45 5.27 -11.64
C LEU A 358 -2.55 6.18 -12.87
N ASP A 359 -1.69 6.01 -13.87
CA ASP A 359 -1.81 6.67 -15.17
C ASP A 359 -2.87 6.05 -16.07
N ARG A 360 -3.64 5.08 -15.57
CA ARG A 360 -4.72 4.33 -16.22
C ARG A 360 -4.26 3.20 -17.14
N PHE A 361 -2.95 2.95 -17.23
CA PHE A 361 -2.40 1.94 -18.13
C PHE A 361 -2.12 0.62 -17.41
N LEU A 362 -2.52 -0.45 -18.05
CA LEU A 362 -1.91 -1.76 -17.94
C LEU A 362 -0.78 -1.83 -18.97
N ARG A 363 0.44 -2.18 -18.55
CA ARG A 363 1.57 -2.39 -19.47
C ARG A 363 2.21 -3.74 -19.24
N VAL A 364 2.62 -4.36 -20.33
CA VAL A 364 3.43 -5.58 -20.36
C VAL A 364 4.83 -5.23 -20.82
N TRP A 365 5.83 -5.75 -20.15
CA TRP A 365 7.23 -5.43 -20.36
C TRP A 365 8.06 -6.66 -20.64
N ASP A 366 9.13 -6.53 -21.43
CA ASP A 366 10.19 -7.53 -21.60
C ASP A 366 11.44 -7.07 -20.83
N ILE A 367 11.78 -7.75 -19.72
CA ILE A 367 12.94 -7.44 -18.87
C ILE A 367 14.23 -7.37 -19.69
N ARG A 368 14.38 -8.22 -20.71
CA ARG A 368 15.56 -8.29 -21.58
C ARG A 368 15.76 -7.05 -22.46
N LYS A 369 14.71 -6.23 -22.62
CA LYS A 369 14.69 -5.02 -23.49
C LYS A 369 14.55 -3.71 -22.70
N LEU A 370 14.48 -3.76 -21.38
CA LEU A 370 14.31 -2.55 -20.59
C LEU A 370 15.47 -1.56 -20.79
N SER A 371 15.13 -0.37 -21.27
CA SER A 371 16.06 0.76 -21.40
C SER A 371 15.95 1.67 -20.18
N ARG A 372 17.09 2.21 -19.70
CA ARG A 372 17.08 3.19 -18.61
C ARG A 372 16.61 4.58 -19.03
N LYS A 373 16.72 4.91 -20.32
CA LYS A 373 16.33 6.24 -20.82
C LYS A 373 14.87 6.30 -21.24
N GLU A 374 14.45 5.35 -22.06
CA GLU A 374 13.09 5.26 -22.58
C GLU A 374 12.66 3.78 -22.56
N PRO A 375 12.04 3.33 -21.49
CA PRO A 375 11.47 2.00 -21.45
C PRO A 375 10.25 1.94 -22.40
N VAL A 376 10.27 0.98 -23.31
CA VAL A 376 9.16 0.75 -24.25
C VAL A 376 8.46 -0.54 -23.85
N PRO A 377 7.14 -0.51 -23.57
CA PRO A 377 6.38 -1.72 -23.26
C PRO A 377 6.24 -2.63 -24.49
N VAL A 378 5.99 -3.89 -24.25
CA VAL A 378 5.60 -4.87 -25.27
C VAL A 378 4.18 -4.59 -25.74
N ALA A 379 3.32 -4.22 -24.80
CA ALA A 379 1.92 -3.90 -25.03
C ALA A 379 1.42 -2.95 -23.93
N GLU A 380 0.48 -2.09 -24.27
CA GLU A 380 -0.21 -1.26 -23.28
C GLU A 380 -1.70 -1.11 -23.60
N HIS A 381 -2.51 -1.00 -22.54
CA HIS A 381 -3.94 -0.76 -22.65
C HIS A 381 -4.36 0.32 -21.68
N GLU A 382 -5.01 1.36 -22.20
CA GLU A 382 -5.56 2.44 -21.40
C GLU A 382 -6.97 2.07 -20.91
N SER A 383 -7.13 1.99 -19.59
CA SER A 383 -8.44 1.88 -18.95
C SER A 383 -9.07 3.25 -18.76
N ARG A 384 -10.37 3.28 -18.56
CA ARG A 384 -11.11 4.53 -18.34
C ARG A 384 -10.66 5.27 -17.07
N LEU A 385 -10.39 4.52 -16.00
CA LEU A 385 -9.83 5.01 -14.74
C LEU A 385 -8.57 4.21 -14.37
N SER A 386 -7.93 4.60 -13.27
CA SER A 386 -6.69 3.98 -12.80
C SER A 386 -6.80 2.47 -12.63
N VAL A 387 -5.78 1.75 -13.09
CA VAL A 387 -5.65 0.30 -12.88
C VAL A 387 -4.96 0.08 -11.55
N SER A 388 -5.60 -0.66 -10.66
CA SER A 388 -5.15 -0.85 -9.29
C SER A 388 -4.15 -1.98 -9.15
N HIS A 389 -4.36 -3.08 -9.88
CA HIS A 389 -3.54 -4.28 -9.84
C HIS A 389 -3.59 -5.02 -11.17
N ALA A 390 -2.51 -5.75 -11.46
CA ALA A 390 -2.40 -6.63 -12.61
C ALA A 390 -1.67 -7.91 -12.17
N ALA A 391 -2.31 -9.05 -12.32
CA ALA A 391 -1.79 -10.34 -11.91
C ALA A 391 -1.70 -11.30 -13.10
N PHE A 392 -0.53 -11.89 -13.34
CA PHE A 392 -0.34 -13.00 -14.28
C PHE A 392 -0.64 -14.35 -13.62
N ASN A 393 -1.16 -15.28 -14.40
CA ASN A 393 -1.21 -16.69 -14.05
C ASN A 393 -0.20 -17.53 -14.85
N ALA A 394 -0.13 -18.82 -14.55
CA ALA A 394 0.78 -19.74 -15.22
C ALA A 394 0.44 -20.00 -16.70
N ALA A 395 -0.81 -19.77 -17.12
CA ALA A 395 -1.23 -19.87 -18.51
C ALA A 395 -0.89 -18.62 -19.37
N GLY A 396 -0.35 -17.57 -18.74
CA GLY A 396 -0.02 -16.32 -19.44
C GLY A 396 -1.22 -15.37 -19.58
N GLN A 397 -2.23 -15.52 -18.73
CA GLN A 397 -3.37 -14.61 -18.66
C GLN A 397 -3.16 -13.56 -17.58
N ILE A 398 -3.66 -12.34 -17.80
CA ILE A 398 -3.59 -11.23 -16.85
C ILE A 398 -5.01 -10.89 -16.39
N ALA A 399 -5.23 -10.88 -15.07
CA ALA A 399 -6.41 -10.27 -14.47
C ALA A 399 -6.06 -8.91 -13.89
N THR A 400 -6.89 -7.90 -14.16
CA THR A 400 -6.72 -6.55 -13.62
C THR A 400 -7.97 -6.12 -12.86
N SER A 401 -7.77 -5.31 -11.82
CA SER A 401 -8.83 -4.53 -11.20
C SER A 401 -8.64 -3.05 -11.49
N SER A 402 -9.73 -2.35 -11.77
CA SER A 402 -9.69 -0.94 -12.13
C SER A 402 -10.77 -0.16 -11.38
N TYR A 403 -10.51 1.11 -11.11
CA TYR A 403 -11.48 2.02 -10.48
C TYR A 403 -12.68 2.35 -11.38
N ASP A 404 -12.72 1.82 -12.61
CA ASP A 404 -13.88 1.89 -13.50
C ASP A 404 -14.93 0.80 -13.22
N ASP A 405 -14.85 0.14 -12.06
CA ASP A 405 -15.73 -0.94 -11.62
C ASP A 405 -15.74 -2.15 -12.57
N THR A 406 -14.56 -2.45 -13.11
CA THR A 406 -14.37 -3.62 -13.96
C THR A 406 -13.16 -4.45 -13.55
N LEU A 407 -13.30 -5.76 -13.70
CA LEU A 407 -12.19 -6.69 -13.85
C LEU A 407 -12.01 -6.95 -15.35
N LYS A 408 -10.79 -6.87 -15.82
CA LYS A 408 -10.46 -7.16 -17.22
C LYS A 408 -9.47 -8.29 -17.28
N ILE A 409 -9.73 -9.24 -18.17
CA ILE A 409 -8.89 -10.42 -18.38
C ILE A 409 -8.31 -10.34 -19.78
N TYR A 410 -7.00 -10.56 -19.89
CA TYR A 410 -6.24 -10.54 -21.14
C TYR A 410 -5.56 -11.88 -21.30
N ASP A 411 -5.78 -12.58 -22.41
CA ASP A 411 -5.18 -13.88 -22.69
C ASP A 411 -4.00 -13.75 -23.64
N LEU A 412 -2.81 -13.51 -23.07
CA LEU A 412 -1.56 -13.48 -23.82
C LEU A 412 -1.04 -14.89 -24.14
N GLY A 413 -1.44 -15.89 -23.34
CA GLY A 413 -1.13 -17.30 -23.63
C GLY A 413 -1.70 -17.72 -24.97
N ALA A 414 -2.98 -17.43 -25.23
CA ALA A 414 -3.62 -17.68 -26.53
C ALA A 414 -2.97 -16.85 -27.68
N LYS A 415 -2.37 -15.69 -27.38
CA LYS A 415 -1.63 -14.86 -28.33
C LYS A 415 -0.18 -15.30 -28.53
N GLY A 416 0.21 -16.44 -27.98
CA GLY A 416 1.52 -17.06 -28.20
C GLY A 416 2.66 -16.51 -27.37
N LEU A 417 2.39 -15.98 -26.16
CA LEU A 417 3.36 -15.40 -25.22
C LEU A 417 4.65 -16.24 -25.07
N SER A 418 4.50 -17.56 -24.99
CA SER A 418 5.64 -18.48 -24.82
C SER A 418 6.59 -18.52 -26.03
N SER A 419 6.12 -18.12 -27.21
CA SER A 419 6.88 -18.10 -28.45
C SER A 419 7.47 -16.71 -28.78
N TRP A 420 7.15 -15.68 -28.01
CA TRP A 420 7.62 -14.33 -28.28
C TRP A 420 9.14 -14.21 -28.12
N THR A 421 9.77 -13.62 -29.10
CA THR A 421 11.21 -13.35 -29.08
C THR A 421 11.50 -12.03 -28.37
N LYS A 422 12.78 -11.82 -28.02
CA LYS A 422 13.23 -10.55 -27.45
C LYS A 422 12.86 -9.38 -28.38
N GLY A 423 12.13 -8.43 -27.84
CA GLY A 423 11.73 -7.23 -28.56
C GLY A 423 10.43 -7.36 -29.33
N HIS A 424 9.66 -8.43 -29.11
CA HIS A 424 8.29 -8.54 -29.59
C HIS A 424 7.46 -7.34 -29.09
N THR A 425 6.54 -6.87 -29.93
CA THR A 425 5.60 -5.80 -29.60
C THR A 425 4.23 -6.16 -30.15
N LEU A 426 3.18 -5.82 -29.43
CA LEU A 426 1.80 -5.94 -29.88
C LEU A 426 1.27 -4.56 -30.25
N GLU A 427 0.40 -4.50 -31.25
CA GLU A 427 -0.35 -3.29 -31.56
C GLU A 427 -1.48 -3.10 -30.54
N ASP A 428 -1.91 -1.86 -30.32
CA ASP A 428 -3.00 -1.53 -29.39
C ASP A 428 -4.31 -2.25 -29.73
N ALA A 429 -4.52 -2.56 -31.01
CA ALA A 429 -5.68 -3.31 -31.47
C ALA A 429 -5.67 -4.77 -30.99
N ASP A 430 -4.50 -5.36 -30.82
CA ASP A 430 -4.29 -6.75 -30.42
C ASP A 430 -4.22 -6.92 -28.90
N PHE A 431 -3.96 -5.83 -28.16
CA PHE A 431 -3.90 -5.83 -26.71
C PHE A 431 -5.15 -5.20 -26.09
N ARG A 432 -6.28 -5.84 -26.28
CA ARG A 432 -7.56 -5.50 -25.65
C ARG A 432 -7.99 -6.59 -24.68
N PRO A 433 -8.82 -6.26 -23.68
CA PRO A 433 -9.34 -7.28 -22.79
C PRO A 433 -10.21 -8.28 -23.56
N ASP A 434 -9.94 -9.56 -23.36
CA ASP A 434 -10.71 -10.66 -23.94
C ASP A 434 -12.04 -10.82 -23.19
N THR A 435 -12.05 -10.53 -21.87
CA THR A 435 -13.26 -10.53 -21.04
C THR A 435 -13.27 -9.31 -20.12
N VAL A 436 -14.47 -8.75 -19.92
CA VAL A 436 -14.72 -7.64 -18.99
C VAL A 436 -15.87 -8.04 -18.06
N VAL A 437 -15.59 -8.11 -16.77
CA VAL A 437 -16.56 -8.42 -15.72
C VAL A 437 -16.85 -7.16 -14.91
N ARG A 438 -18.11 -6.88 -14.64
CA ARG A 438 -18.49 -5.81 -13.71
C ARG A 438 -18.19 -6.25 -12.28
N HIS A 439 -17.46 -5.42 -11.55
CA HIS A 439 -17.13 -5.68 -10.17
C HIS A 439 -16.92 -4.35 -9.45
N ASN A 440 -17.58 -4.14 -8.32
CA ASN A 440 -17.42 -2.90 -7.57
C ASN A 440 -16.02 -2.81 -6.95
N CYS A 441 -15.14 -2.04 -7.60
CA CYS A 441 -13.76 -1.79 -7.18
C CYS A 441 -13.57 -0.44 -6.46
N GLN A 442 -14.65 0.27 -6.14
CA GLN A 442 -14.62 1.60 -5.50
C GLN A 442 -14.42 1.48 -3.99
N THR A 443 -13.22 1.17 -3.56
CA THR A 443 -12.89 0.93 -2.15
C THR A 443 -12.90 2.18 -1.26
N GLY A 444 -12.85 3.38 -1.85
CA GLY A 444 -12.78 4.61 -1.10
C GLY A 444 -11.50 4.70 -0.24
N ARG A 445 -11.57 5.45 0.87
CA ARG A 445 -10.41 5.75 1.72
C ARG A 445 -10.09 4.66 2.75
N TRP A 446 -11.10 3.93 3.19
CA TRP A 446 -11.01 3.09 4.39
C TRP A 446 -10.81 1.61 4.09
N VAL A 447 -10.97 1.19 2.85
CA VAL A 447 -10.81 -0.20 2.43
C VAL A 447 -9.51 -0.35 1.64
N THR A 448 -8.77 -1.41 1.89
CA THR A 448 -7.58 -1.75 1.09
C THR A 448 -7.99 -2.01 -0.36
N ILE A 449 -7.14 -1.65 -1.32
CA ILE A 449 -7.41 -1.84 -2.75
C ILE A 449 -7.66 -3.32 -3.03
N LEU A 450 -8.77 -3.63 -3.69
CA LEU A 450 -9.13 -4.99 -4.12
C LEU A 450 -8.17 -5.43 -5.22
N ARG A 451 -7.57 -6.60 -5.04
CA ARG A 451 -6.57 -7.16 -5.95
C ARG A 451 -6.98 -8.56 -6.38
N PRO A 452 -7.12 -8.85 -7.68
CA PRO A 452 -7.28 -10.23 -8.14
C PRO A 452 -6.02 -11.03 -7.82
N GLN A 453 -6.20 -12.22 -7.24
CA GLN A 453 -5.12 -13.13 -6.85
C GLN A 453 -5.37 -14.51 -7.45
N TRP A 454 -4.50 -14.90 -8.39
CA TRP A 454 -4.58 -16.21 -9.03
C TRP A 454 -4.15 -17.33 -8.08
N GLN A 455 -4.79 -18.48 -8.22
CA GLN A 455 -4.25 -19.71 -7.71
C GLN A 455 -3.07 -20.14 -8.58
N LEU A 456 -1.89 -20.30 -7.99
CA LEU A 456 -0.66 -20.50 -8.77
C LEU A 456 -0.59 -21.87 -9.46
N ASN A 457 -0.99 -22.93 -8.74
CA ASN A 457 -0.98 -24.31 -9.24
C ASN A 457 -2.34 -24.96 -8.99
N PRO A 458 -3.40 -24.60 -9.71
CA PRO A 458 -4.71 -25.20 -9.52
C PRO A 458 -4.66 -26.69 -9.85
N GLN A 459 -5.43 -27.50 -9.12
CA GLN A 459 -5.55 -28.94 -9.37
C GLN A 459 -6.34 -29.22 -10.67
N SER A 460 -7.31 -28.35 -10.98
CA SER A 460 -7.99 -28.35 -12.26
C SER A 460 -7.16 -27.64 -13.32
N HIS A 461 -7.37 -27.94 -14.60
CA HIS A 461 -6.72 -27.18 -15.69
C HIS A 461 -7.33 -25.77 -15.87
N ILE A 462 -8.49 -25.48 -15.27
CA ILE A 462 -9.10 -24.16 -15.30
C ILE A 462 -8.40 -23.25 -14.30
N GLN A 463 -7.80 -22.17 -14.83
CA GLN A 463 -7.20 -21.13 -14.02
C GLN A 463 -8.30 -20.33 -13.32
N LYS A 464 -8.09 -20.02 -12.02
CA LYS A 464 -9.06 -19.27 -11.22
C LYS A 464 -8.38 -18.27 -10.30
N PHE A 465 -9.06 -17.20 -9.99
CA PHE A 465 -8.61 -16.17 -9.06
C PHE A 465 -9.71 -15.75 -8.09
N CYS A 466 -9.31 -15.23 -6.95
CA CYS A 466 -10.20 -14.63 -5.97
C CYS A 466 -9.97 -13.13 -5.87
N ILE A 467 -11.01 -12.43 -5.46
CA ILE A 467 -10.97 -10.98 -5.19
C ILE A 467 -12.02 -10.64 -4.13
N GLY A 468 -11.71 -9.70 -3.24
CA GLY A 468 -12.70 -9.18 -2.30
C GLY A 468 -13.83 -8.43 -3.00
N ASN A 469 -15.04 -8.48 -2.43
CA ASN A 469 -16.22 -7.79 -2.93
C ASN A 469 -16.72 -6.78 -1.89
N MET A 470 -17.11 -5.59 -2.34
CA MET A 470 -17.65 -4.54 -1.48
C MET A 470 -18.95 -4.94 -0.74
N ASN A 471 -19.66 -5.96 -1.23
CA ASN A 471 -20.83 -6.56 -0.56
C ASN A 471 -20.48 -7.52 0.58
N ARG A 472 -19.21 -7.57 1.00
CA ARG A 472 -18.67 -8.41 2.08
C ARG A 472 -18.54 -9.89 1.75
N PHE A 473 -18.19 -10.18 0.50
CA PHE A 473 -17.86 -11.52 0.03
C PHE A 473 -16.45 -11.59 -0.55
N VAL A 474 -15.94 -12.77 -0.72
CA VAL A 474 -14.83 -13.07 -1.61
C VAL A 474 -15.41 -13.74 -2.86
N ASP A 475 -15.26 -13.07 -3.98
CA ASP A 475 -15.68 -13.61 -5.27
C ASP A 475 -14.56 -14.45 -5.88
N VAL A 476 -14.94 -15.57 -6.47
CA VAL A 476 -14.04 -16.45 -7.22
C VAL A 476 -14.45 -16.46 -8.67
N TYR A 477 -13.50 -16.26 -9.57
CA TYR A 477 -13.71 -16.23 -11.03
C TYR A 477 -12.80 -17.20 -11.75
N SER A 478 -13.27 -17.74 -12.87
CA SER A 478 -12.45 -18.45 -13.86
C SER A 478 -11.61 -17.47 -14.69
N ALA A 479 -10.61 -17.96 -15.41
CA ALA A 479 -9.88 -17.17 -16.38
C ALA A 479 -10.73 -16.71 -17.58
N GLY A 480 -11.87 -17.35 -17.81
CA GLY A 480 -12.88 -16.90 -18.79
C GLY A 480 -13.74 -15.73 -18.30
N GLY A 481 -13.67 -15.42 -17.00
CA GLY A 481 -14.49 -14.39 -16.36
C GLY A 481 -15.81 -14.91 -15.79
N ASP A 482 -16.03 -16.23 -15.80
CA ASP A 482 -17.20 -16.85 -15.18
C ASP A 482 -17.05 -16.80 -13.66
N GLN A 483 -18.08 -16.34 -12.96
CA GLN A 483 -18.12 -16.42 -11.51
C GLN A 483 -18.31 -17.89 -11.09
N LEU A 484 -17.43 -18.35 -10.20
CA LEU A 484 -17.42 -19.73 -9.69
C LEU A 484 -18.08 -19.83 -8.32
N ALA A 485 -17.83 -18.84 -7.47
CA ALA A 485 -18.41 -18.76 -6.13
C ALA A 485 -18.46 -17.33 -5.62
N GLN A 486 -19.31 -17.12 -4.62
CA GLN A 486 -19.34 -15.91 -3.80
C GLN A 486 -19.28 -16.34 -2.34
N LEU A 487 -18.06 -16.36 -1.79
CA LEU A 487 -17.74 -16.92 -0.49
C LEU A 487 -17.99 -15.91 0.61
N GLY A 488 -18.74 -16.31 1.61
CA GLY A 488 -19.07 -15.46 2.74
C GLY A 488 -20.01 -16.15 3.69
N GLY A 489 -20.24 -15.58 4.86
CA GLY A 489 -21.11 -16.17 5.88
C GLY A 489 -21.33 -15.23 7.06
N ASP A 490 -22.01 -15.77 8.07
CA ASP A 490 -22.26 -15.06 9.31
C ASP A 490 -20.94 -14.71 10.02
N GLY A 491 -20.93 -13.59 10.71
CA GLY A 491 -19.71 -13.08 11.37
C GLY A 491 -18.82 -12.19 10.51
N ILE A 492 -19.00 -12.16 9.17
CA ILE A 492 -18.24 -11.28 8.28
C ILE A 492 -18.87 -9.90 8.27
N THR A 493 -18.38 -8.99 9.10
CA THR A 493 -18.99 -7.67 9.30
C THR A 493 -18.39 -6.55 8.47
N ALA A 494 -17.30 -6.82 7.72
CA ALA A 494 -16.65 -5.83 6.88
C ALA A 494 -16.15 -6.43 5.55
N VAL A 495 -15.68 -5.59 4.64
CA VAL A 495 -15.22 -5.99 3.30
C VAL A 495 -13.93 -6.79 3.39
N PRO A 496 -13.86 -8.05 2.90
CA PRO A 496 -12.64 -8.85 2.82
C PRO A 496 -11.74 -8.32 1.70
N ALA A 497 -11.13 -7.15 1.92
CA ALA A 497 -10.42 -6.42 0.89
C ALA A 497 -9.16 -7.13 0.37
N VAL A 498 -8.53 -7.93 1.22
CA VAL A 498 -7.38 -8.76 0.85
C VAL A 498 -7.85 -10.20 0.79
N ALA A 499 -7.85 -10.81 -0.39
CA ALA A 499 -8.23 -12.19 -0.59
C ALA A 499 -7.10 -12.93 -1.32
N VAL A 500 -6.78 -14.14 -0.89
CA VAL A 500 -5.70 -14.95 -1.46
C VAL A 500 -6.07 -16.42 -1.50
N PHE A 501 -5.62 -17.12 -2.55
CA PHE A 501 -5.65 -18.57 -2.62
C PHE A 501 -4.39 -19.21 -2.03
N HIS A 502 -4.57 -20.40 -1.46
CA HIS A 502 -3.44 -21.31 -1.31
C HIS A 502 -2.94 -21.77 -2.68
N ARG A 503 -1.63 -22.01 -2.80
CA ARG A 503 -0.98 -22.30 -4.09
C ARG A 503 -1.61 -23.45 -4.85
N SER A 504 -1.94 -24.57 -4.18
CA SER A 504 -2.43 -25.82 -4.80
C SER A 504 -3.77 -26.31 -4.23
N LYS A 505 -4.09 -25.97 -2.97
CA LYS A 505 -5.35 -26.34 -2.32
C LYS A 505 -6.41 -25.27 -2.57
N ASN A 506 -7.67 -25.64 -2.52
CA ASN A 506 -8.80 -24.72 -2.65
C ASN A 506 -9.07 -23.94 -1.33
N TRP A 507 -8.03 -23.66 -0.58
CA TRP A 507 -8.12 -22.80 0.60
C TRP A 507 -8.08 -21.34 0.19
N VAL A 508 -9.00 -20.57 0.71
CA VAL A 508 -9.10 -19.12 0.48
C VAL A 508 -9.02 -18.41 1.83
N ALA A 509 -8.20 -17.38 1.90
CA ALA A 509 -8.15 -16.50 3.05
C ALA A 509 -8.55 -15.09 2.66
N GLY A 510 -9.42 -14.48 3.47
CA GLY A 510 -9.86 -13.10 3.30
C GLY A 510 -9.59 -12.27 4.56
N GLY A 511 -8.99 -11.08 4.38
CA GLY A 511 -8.72 -10.13 5.45
C GLY A 511 -9.62 -8.92 5.36
N PHE A 512 -10.21 -8.48 6.49
CA PHE A 512 -11.07 -7.30 6.55
C PHE A 512 -10.81 -6.43 7.77
N GLU A 513 -11.24 -5.18 7.73
CA GLU A 513 -11.10 -4.20 8.80
C GLU A 513 -12.47 -3.65 9.22
N LYS A 514 -12.73 -3.60 10.52
CA LYS A 514 -13.85 -2.79 11.07
C LYS A 514 -13.42 -1.32 11.20
N PRO A 515 -14.32 -0.35 10.98
CA PRO A 515 -13.98 1.08 10.95
C PRO A 515 -13.41 1.66 12.24
N TYR A 516 -13.36 0.93 13.34
CA TYR A 516 -12.96 1.49 14.65
C TYR A 516 -12.13 0.59 15.55
N ASP A 517 -11.66 -0.61 15.17
CA ASP A 517 -10.67 -1.27 16.02
C ASP A 517 -10.15 -2.69 15.67
N MET A 518 -10.57 -3.42 14.66
CA MET A 518 -10.07 -4.80 14.53
C MET A 518 -9.93 -5.30 13.09
N SER A 519 -8.73 -5.75 12.74
CA SER A 519 -8.50 -6.62 11.57
C SER A 519 -9.03 -8.01 11.88
N GLN A 520 -9.82 -8.58 10.98
CA GLN A 520 -10.47 -9.88 11.16
C GLN A 520 -10.29 -10.74 9.92
N TRP A 521 -10.35 -12.06 10.07
CA TRP A 521 -9.99 -13.04 9.06
C TRP A 521 -11.11 -13.96 8.70
N ILE A 522 -11.16 -14.34 7.43
CA ILE A 522 -11.98 -15.45 6.96
C ILE A 522 -11.03 -16.45 6.34
N ILE A 523 -11.07 -17.69 6.80
CA ILE A 523 -10.49 -18.83 6.09
C ILE A 523 -11.67 -19.64 5.57
N ILE A 524 -11.69 -19.84 4.27
CA ILE A 524 -12.66 -20.70 3.62
C ILE A 524 -11.88 -21.91 3.14
N VAL A 525 -12.11 -23.06 3.72
CA VAL A 525 -11.36 -24.29 3.48
C VAL A 525 -12.19 -25.25 2.65
#